data_fa211785d118c80408b8f752b54d4b37
#
_entry.id   fa211785d118c80408b8f752b54d4b37
#
_cell.length_a   1.000
_cell.length_b   1.000
_cell.length_c   1.000
_cell.angle_alpha   90.00
_cell.angle_beta   90.00
_cell.angle_gamma   90.00
#
_symmetry.space_group_name_H-M   'P 1'
#
loop_
_entity.id
_entity.type
_entity.pdbx_description
1 polymer ?
#
loop_
_entity_poly.entity_id
_entity_poly.type
_entity_poly.pdbx_seq_one_letter_code
_entity_poly.pdbx_strand_id
1 'polypeptide(L)'
;MAKLEIEQSDQAKALFAQLAESDRTLVRKVLTIIDSAQLMQEQSLLVQLGVLEELLTAVKEGARVSAVIGEPEAFAQRAIAEIGEDVRRDRHIGALMGGIAICAIVLLALSAVSLVKGLIAGVSFMQITTSLNLGHVLCFICV
;
A
#
# COMPACT_ATOMS: atom_id res chain seq x y z
N MET A 1 -15.20 2.94 -1.82
CA MET A 1 -14.78 1.66 -1.25
C MET A 1 -15.57 0.50 -1.86
N ALA A 2 -16.87 0.35 -1.65
CA ALA A 2 -17.67 -0.79 -2.18
C ALA A 2 -17.50 -1.11 -3.68
N LYS A 3 -17.29 -0.12 -4.55
CA LYS A 3 -17.12 -0.33 -6.00
C LYS A 3 -15.79 -1.02 -6.34
N LEU A 4 -14.73 -0.70 -5.60
CA LEU A 4 -13.38 -1.29 -5.78
C LEU A 4 -13.36 -2.76 -5.32
N GLU A 5 -14.03 -3.07 -4.21
CA GLU A 5 -14.17 -4.45 -3.71
C GLU A 5 -14.95 -5.35 -4.68
N ILE A 6 -16.01 -4.83 -5.30
CA ILE A 6 -16.80 -5.57 -6.29
C ILE A 6 -15.92 -5.87 -7.52
N GLU A 7 -15.16 -4.91 -8.00
CA GLU A 7 -14.28 -5.06 -9.16
C GLU A 7 -13.16 -6.08 -8.90
N GLN A 8 -12.52 -6.04 -7.74
CA GLN A 8 -11.51 -7.01 -7.32
C GLN A 8 -12.08 -8.43 -7.15
N SER A 9 -13.28 -8.55 -6.58
CA SER A 9 -13.97 -9.84 -6.46
C SER A 9 -14.30 -10.46 -7.81
N ASP A 10 -14.73 -9.67 -8.79
CA ASP A 10 -15.04 -10.15 -10.13
C ASP A 10 -13.76 -10.50 -10.91
N GLN A 11 -12.67 -9.77 -10.69
CA GLN A 11 -11.36 -10.10 -11.24
C GLN A 11 -10.84 -11.43 -10.69
N ALA A 12 -10.94 -11.66 -9.38
CA ALA A 12 -10.54 -12.94 -8.77
C ALA A 12 -11.33 -14.12 -9.34
N LYS A 13 -12.64 -13.97 -9.54
CA LYS A 13 -13.49 -14.98 -10.19
C LYS A 13 -13.07 -15.25 -11.63
N ALA A 14 -12.75 -14.21 -12.39
CA ALA A 14 -12.31 -14.32 -13.77
C ALA A 14 -10.94 -15.05 -13.89
N LEU A 15 -10.00 -14.75 -12.99
CA LEU A 15 -8.71 -15.45 -12.94
C LEU A 15 -8.88 -16.92 -12.54
N PHE A 16 -9.70 -17.20 -11.52
CA PHE A 16 -10.00 -18.57 -11.09
C PHE A 16 -10.63 -19.39 -12.20
N ALA A 17 -11.48 -18.78 -13.04
CA ALA A 17 -12.11 -19.46 -14.17
C ALA A 17 -11.12 -19.87 -15.28
N GLN A 18 -9.95 -19.23 -15.36
CA GLN A 18 -8.91 -19.56 -16.33
C GLN A 18 -8.11 -20.80 -15.95
N LEU A 19 -8.19 -21.26 -14.69
CA LEU A 19 -7.50 -22.45 -14.23
C LEU A 19 -8.19 -23.73 -14.75
N ALA A 20 -7.41 -24.77 -15.00
CA ALA A 20 -7.93 -26.09 -15.37
C ALA A 20 -8.81 -26.66 -14.27
N GLU A 21 -9.86 -27.39 -14.63
CA GLU A 21 -10.84 -27.89 -13.67
C GLU A 21 -10.22 -28.86 -12.64
N SER A 22 -9.22 -29.64 -13.04
CA SER A 22 -8.42 -30.47 -12.15
C SER A 22 -7.72 -29.72 -11.03
N ASP A 23 -7.27 -28.50 -11.31
CA ASP A 23 -6.48 -27.69 -10.39
C ASP A 23 -7.35 -26.82 -9.46
N ARG A 24 -8.58 -26.52 -9.88
CA ARG A 24 -9.53 -25.69 -9.12
C ARG A 24 -9.81 -26.21 -7.72
N THR A 25 -9.82 -27.53 -7.54
CA THR A 25 -10.07 -28.13 -6.23
C THR A 25 -8.93 -27.81 -5.24
N LEU A 26 -7.69 -27.88 -5.71
CA LEU A 26 -6.51 -27.56 -4.91
C LEU A 26 -6.43 -26.07 -4.60
N VAL A 27 -6.63 -25.24 -5.61
CA VAL A 27 -6.64 -23.78 -5.46
C VAL A 27 -7.75 -23.33 -4.52
N ARG A 28 -8.95 -23.92 -4.61
CA ARG A 28 -10.06 -23.61 -3.68
C ARG A 28 -9.69 -23.88 -2.22
N LYS A 29 -8.92 -24.94 -1.93
CA LYS A 29 -8.43 -25.21 -0.57
C LYS A 29 -7.54 -24.07 -0.08
N VAL A 30 -6.61 -23.60 -0.90
CA VAL A 30 -5.72 -22.47 -0.57
C VAL A 30 -6.55 -21.22 -0.28
N LEU A 31 -7.48 -20.87 -1.16
CA LEU A 31 -8.34 -19.69 -0.99
C LEU A 31 -9.19 -19.77 0.28
N THR A 32 -9.71 -20.96 0.62
CA THR A 32 -10.46 -21.17 1.86
C THR A 32 -9.61 -20.96 3.11
N ILE A 33 -8.33 -21.37 3.08
CA ILE A 33 -7.39 -21.14 4.19
C ILE A 33 -7.13 -19.63 4.33
N ILE A 34 -6.93 -18.90 3.23
CA ILE A 34 -6.75 -17.44 3.23
C ILE A 34 -7.99 -16.75 3.83
N ASP A 35 -9.20 -17.15 3.44
CA ASP A 35 -10.44 -16.59 3.98
C ASP A 35 -10.59 -16.85 5.49
N SER A 36 -10.12 -17.99 5.97
CA SER A 36 -10.17 -18.35 7.40
C SER A 36 -9.13 -17.63 8.26
N ALA A 37 -8.16 -16.94 7.68
CA ALA A 37 -7.04 -16.32 8.37
C ALA A 37 -7.37 -14.99 9.09
N GLN A 38 -8.65 -14.64 9.26
CA GLN A 38 -9.12 -13.43 9.96
C GLN A 38 -8.48 -12.11 9.45
N LEU A 39 -8.15 -12.06 8.17
CA LEU A 39 -7.69 -10.84 7.50
C LEU A 39 -8.85 -9.87 7.30
N MET A 40 -8.54 -8.57 7.16
CA MET A 40 -9.53 -7.63 6.65
C MET A 40 -9.96 -8.06 5.24
N GLN A 41 -11.22 -7.82 4.87
CA GLN A 41 -11.77 -8.24 3.59
C GLN A 41 -10.94 -7.75 2.39
N GLU A 42 -10.46 -6.50 2.42
CA GLU A 42 -9.57 -5.96 1.40
C GLU A 42 -8.22 -6.71 1.31
N GLN A 43 -7.66 -7.09 2.45
CA GLN A 43 -6.40 -7.84 2.52
C GLN A 43 -6.58 -9.27 2.00
N SER A 44 -7.66 -9.94 2.39
CA SER A 44 -7.99 -11.28 1.89
C SER A 44 -8.12 -11.29 0.38
N LEU A 45 -8.82 -10.31 -0.21
CA LEU A 45 -8.96 -10.18 -1.65
C LEU A 45 -7.62 -9.93 -2.36
N LEU A 46 -6.74 -9.09 -1.80
CA LEU A 46 -5.42 -8.84 -2.37
C LEU A 46 -4.55 -10.10 -2.36
N VAL A 47 -4.55 -10.86 -1.24
CA VAL A 47 -3.84 -12.14 -1.14
C VAL A 47 -4.37 -13.12 -2.17
N GLN A 48 -5.68 -13.26 -2.31
CA GLN A 48 -6.31 -14.15 -3.27
C GLN A 48 -5.94 -13.79 -4.72
N LEU A 49 -5.96 -12.50 -5.06
CA LEU A 49 -5.56 -12.03 -6.38
C LEU A 49 -4.10 -12.36 -6.67
N GLY A 50 -3.18 -12.04 -5.75
CA GLY A 50 -1.75 -12.32 -5.89
C GLY A 50 -1.49 -13.82 -6.09
N VAL A 51 -2.12 -14.68 -5.30
CA VAL A 51 -2.02 -16.13 -5.44
C VAL A 51 -2.52 -16.61 -6.81
N LEU A 52 -3.66 -16.09 -7.28
CA LEU A 52 -4.21 -16.49 -8.58
C LEU A 52 -3.32 -16.03 -9.74
N GLU A 53 -2.74 -14.82 -9.66
CA GLU A 53 -1.81 -14.32 -10.67
C GLU A 53 -0.49 -15.11 -10.68
N GLU A 54 0.06 -15.45 -9.51
CA GLU A 54 1.25 -16.29 -9.38
C GLU A 54 1.02 -17.67 -10.04
N LEU A 55 -0.10 -18.32 -9.71
CA LEU A 55 -0.44 -19.63 -10.26
C LEU A 55 -0.67 -19.59 -11.77
N LEU A 56 -1.37 -18.57 -12.28
CA LEU A 56 -1.58 -18.43 -13.73
C LEU A 56 -0.29 -18.14 -14.49
N THR A 57 0.62 -17.38 -13.90
CA THR A 57 1.94 -17.12 -14.47
C THR A 57 2.75 -18.42 -14.53
N ALA A 58 2.79 -19.17 -13.44
CA ALA A 58 3.47 -20.46 -13.40
C ALA A 58 2.89 -21.48 -14.42
N VAL A 59 1.57 -21.51 -14.60
CA VAL A 59 0.92 -22.35 -15.62
C VAL A 59 1.31 -21.92 -17.03
N LYS A 60 1.40 -20.61 -17.31
CA LYS A 60 1.87 -20.11 -18.61
C LYS A 60 3.32 -20.48 -18.89
N GLU A 61 4.14 -20.59 -17.88
CA GLU A 61 5.53 -21.06 -17.94
C GLU A 61 5.66 -22.58 -18.02
N GLY A 62 4.53 -23.31 -18.00
CA GLY A 62 4.49 -24.77 -18.13
C GLY A 62 4.61 -25.51 -16.79
N ALA A 63 4.57 -24.82 -15.67
CA ALA A 63 4.57 -25.46 -14.36
C ALA A 63 3.19 -26.06 -14.03
N ARG A 64 3.19 -27.16 -13.26
CA ARG A 64 1.94 -27.74 -12.74
C ARG A 64 1.54 -27.02 -11.46
N VAL A 65 0.26 -26.65 -11.34
CA VAL A 65 -0.29 -25.99 -10.15
C VAL A 65 0.01 -26.76 -8.86
N SER A 66 -0.10 -28.09 -8.90
CA SER A 66 0.24 -28.96 -7.76
C SER A 66 1.71 -28.89 -7.33
N ALA A 67 2.62 -28.68 -8.28
CA ALA A 67 4.05 -28.53 -7.97
C ALA A 67 4.38 -27.15 -7.36
N VAL A 68 3.66 -26.11 -7.77
CA VAL A 68 3.83 -24.75 -7.24
C VAL A 68 3.24 -24.65 -5.83
N ILE A 69 2.03 -25.15 -5.62
CA ILE A 69 1.35 -25.09 -4.32
C ILE A 69 2.05 -26.00 -3.30
N GLY A 70 2.43 -27.22 -3.70
CA GLY A 70 2.95 -28.22 -2.77
C GLY A 70 1.94 -28.51 -1.65
N GLU A 71 2.26 -28.07 -0.43
CA GLU A 71 1.34 -28.16 0.71
C GLU A 71 0.47 -26.89 0.79
N PRO A 72 -0.88 -27.02 0.68
CA PRO A 72 -1.79 -25.87 0.60
C PRO A 72 -1.72 -24.93 1.82
N GLU A 73 -1.51 -25.48 3.01
CA GLU A 73 -1.43 -24.70 4.25
C GLU A 73 -0.16 -23.85 4.29
N ALA A 74 1.00 -24.46 4.00
CA ALA A 74 2.27 -23.75 3.97
C ALA A 74 2.30 -22.69 2.87
N PHE A 75 1.72 -22.98 1.70
CA PHE A 75 1.60 -22.02 0.61
C PHE A 75 0.72 -20.82 0.98
N ALA A 76 -0.45 -21.06 1.55
CA ALA A 76 -1.36 -19.99 1.98
C ALA A 76 -0.72 -19.12 3.07
N GLN A 77 -0.05 -19.71 4.06
CA GLN A 77 0.63 -18.97 5.12
C GLN A 77 1.76 -18.09 4.57
N ARG A 78 2.54 -18.60 3.60
CA ARG A 78 3.58 -17.82 2.91
C ARG A 78 2.97 -16.64 2.18
N ALA A 79 1.92 -16.85 1.39
CA ALA A 79 1.25 -15.79 0.65
C ALA A 79 0.68 -14.70 1.59
N ILE A 80 0.08 -15.09 2.71
CA ILE A 80 -0.43 -14.16 3.73
C ILE A 80 0.71 -13.35 4.34
N ALA A 81 1.84 -13.97 4.66
CA ALA A 81 3.00 -13.30 5.26
C ALA A 81 3.62 -12.28 4.30
N GLU A 82 3.80 -12.66 3.04
CA GLU A 82 4.44 -11.84 2.01
C GLU A 82 3.62 -10.57 1.71
N ILE A 83 2.32 -10.69 1.50
CA ILE A 83 1.44 -9.54 1.26
C ILE A 83 1.24 -8.73 2.55
N GLY A 84 1.24 -9.39 3.72
CA GLY A 84 1.18 -8.70 5.01
C GLY A 84 2.38 -7.79 5.26
N GLU A 85 3.57 -8.14 4.78
CA GLU A 85 4.76 -7.29 4.84
C GLU A 85 4.68 -6.12 3.86
N ASP A 86 4.24 -6.35 2.62
CA ASP A 86 4.10 -5.31 1.61
C ASP A 86 3.03 -4.27 1.99
N VAL A 87 1.87 -4.70 2.47
CA VAL A 87 0.82 -3.79 2.96
C VAL A 87 1.29 -2.99 4.17
N ARG A 88 2.08 -3.59 5.06
CA ARG A 88 2.66 -2.88 6.20
C ARG A 88 3.67 -1.83 5.75
N ARG A 89 4.52 -2.17 4.78
CA ARG A 89 5.53 -1.28 4.21
C ARG A 89 4.89 -0.10 3.47
N ASP A 90 3.88 -0.34 2.65
CA ASP A 90 3.16 0.71 1.92
C ASP A 90 2.41 1.64 2.88
N ARG A 91 1.86 1.12 3.97
CA ARG A 91 1.22 1.92 5.02
C ARG A 91 2.21 2.84 5.73
N HIS A 92 3.43 2.37 6.00
CA HIS A 92 4.49 3.21 6.58
C HIS A 92 4.96 4.28 5.61
N ILE A 93 5.15 3.94 4.34
CA ILE A 93 5.53 4.91 3.29
C ILE A 93 4.41 5.94 3.11
N GLY A 94 3.16 5.54 3.04
CA GLY A 94 2.01 6.43 2.95
C GLY A 94 1.88 7.37 4.14
N ALA A 95 2.09 6.88 5.36
CA ALA A 95 2.09 7.71 6.57
C ALA A 95 3.25 8.70 6.59
N LEU A 96 4.43 8.29 6.14
CA LEU A 96 5.61 9.16 6.06
C LEU A 96 5.40 10.27 5.02
N MET A 97 4.91 9.93 3.83
CA MET A 97 4.59 10.90 2.77
C MET A 97 3.49 11.87 3.20
N GLY A 98 2.45 11.38 3.88
CA GLY A 98 1.40 12.21 4.46
C GLY A 98 1.93 13.18 5.51
N GLY A 99 2.82 12.72 6.39
CA GLY A 99 3.49 13.56 7.39
C GLY A 99 4.31 14.69 6.76
N ILE A 100 5.11 14.38 5.74
CA ILE A 100 5.90 15.37 5.00
C ILE A 100 4.99 16.42 4.33
N ALA A 101 3.90 16.01 3.72
CA ALA A 101 2.96 16.91 3.07
C ALA A 101 2.31 17.86 4.09
N ILE A 102 1.89 17.38 5.26
CA ILE A 102 1.33 18.19 6.32
C ILE A 102 2.37 19.19 6.85
N CYS A 103 3.60 18.78 7.10
CA CYS A 103 4.69 19.67 7.52
C CYS A 103 4.95 20.77 6.48
N ALA A 104 4.96 20.45 5.20
CA ALA A 104 5.14 21.43 4.13
C ALA A 104 4.01 22.48 4.11
N ILE A 105 2.75 22.05 4.29
CA ILE A 105 1.59 22.97 4.34
C ILE A 105 1.69 23.89 5.56
N VAL A 106 2.04 23.35 6.73
CA VAL A 106 2.20 24.16 7.96
C VAL A 106 3.32 25.18 7.79
N LEU A 107 4.46 24.80 7.23
CA LEU A 107 5.57 25.72 6.97
C LEU A 107 5.18 26.82 5.98
N LEU A 108 4.45 26.50 4.92
CA LEU A 108 3.92 27.49 3.98
C LEU A 108 2.96 28.48 4.67
N ALA A 109 2.07 27.99 5.52
CA ALA A 109 1.14 28.84 6.25
C ALA A 109 1.87 29.78 7.23
N LEU A 110 2.86 29.28 7.98
CA LEU A 110 3.67 30.08 8.88
C LEU A 110 4.50 31.14 8.13
N SER A 111 5.03 30.76 6.95
CA SER A 111 5.76 31.69 6.08
C SER A 111 4.86 32.82 5.57
N ALA A 112 3.64 32.50 5.17
CA ALA A 112 2.67 33.51 4.72
C ALA A 112 2.29 34.49 5.86
N VAL A 113 2.04 33.97 7.07
CA VAL A 113 1.75 34.80 8.25
C VAL A 113 2.91 35.74 8.59
N SER A 114 4.15 35.24 8.53
CA SER A 114 5.35 36.04 8.77
C SER A 114 5.54 37.13 7.73
N LEU A 115 5.26 36.83 6.46
CA LEU A 115 5.29 37.81 5.37
C LEU A 115 4.27 38.92 5.59
N VAL A 116 3.03 38.59 5.94
CA VAL A 116 1.96 39.55 6.21
C VAL A 116 2.32 40.47 7.41
N LYS A 117 2.81 39.87 8.50
CA LYS A 117 3.26 40.65 9.67
C LYS A 117 4.43 41.61 9.34
N GLY A 118 5.39 41.14 8.53
CA GLY A 118 6.51 41.99 8.10
C GLY A 118 6.07 43.15 7.22
N LEU A 119 5.12 42.93 6.32
CA LEU A 119 4.52 43.98 5.48
C LEU A 119 3.78 45.06 6.35
N ILE A 120 3.01 44.61 7.33
CA ILE A 120 2.28 45.53 8.25
C ILE A 120 3.25 46.32 9.13
N ALA A 121 4.35 45.70 9.57
CA ALA A 121 5.37 46.35 10.40
C ALA A 121 6.33 47.27 9.63
N GLY A 122 6.21 47.35 8.28
CA GLY A 122 7.09 48.20 7.46
C GLY A 122 8.54 47.73 7.41
N VAL A 123 8.80 46.47 7.75
CA VAL A 123 10.15 45.86 7.75
C VAL A 123 10.58 45.54 6.33
N SER A 124 11.85 45.86 5.99
CA SER A 124 12.39 45.60 4.65
C SER A 124 12.34 44.10 4.29
N PHE A 125 11.94 43.80 3.07
CA PHE A 125 11.79 42.43 2.53
C PHE A 125 13.04 41.55 2.79
N MET A 126 14.22 42.14 2.79
CA MET A 126 15.50 41.45 3.03
C MET A 126 15.65 40.91 4.47
N GLN A 127 15.07 41.56 5.46
CA GLN A 127 15.10 41.09 6.86
C GLN A 127 14.11 39.96 7.11
N ILE A 128 13.00 39.92 6.36
CA ILE A 128 11.99 38.88 6.46
C ILE A 128 12.54 37.55 5.89
N THR A 129 13.26 37.61 4.77
CA THR A 129 13.87 36.43 4.15
C THR A 129 14.97 35.81 4.99
N THR A 130 15.78 36.58 5.69
CA THR A 130 16.82 36.04 6.60
C THR A 130 16.23 35.35 7.82
N SER A 131 15.18 35.86 8.41
CA SER A 131 14.51 35.22 9.56
C SER A 131 13.77 33.94 9.17
N LEU A 132 13.20 33.87 7.96
CA LEU A 132 12.58 32.67 7.39
C LEU A 132 13.60 31.55 7.13
N ASN A 133 14.78 31.87 6.57
CA ASN A 133 15.83 30.91 6.34
C ASN A 133 16.38 30.26 7.62
N LEU A 134 16.54 31.03 8.69
CA LEU A 134 17.00 30.51 9.99
C LEU A 134 15.96 29.55 10.63
N GLY A 135 14.68 29.88 10.54
CA GLY A 135 13.59 29.01 11.02
C GLY A 135 13.50 27.68 10.28
N HIS A 136 13.72 27.69 8.97
CA HIS A 136 13.72 26.47 8.16
C HIS A 136 14.91 25.55 8.48
N VAL A 137 16.10 26.12 8.71
CA VAL A 137 17.31 25.35 9.08
C VAL A 137 17.14 24.70 10.45
N LEU A 138 16.55 25.42 11.41
CA LEU A 138 16.28 24.87 12.75
C LEU A 138 15.25 23.73 12.74
N CYS A 139 14.18 23.82 11.92
CA CYS A 139 13.23 22.72 11.75
C CYS A 139 13.84 21.46 11.12
N PHE A 140 14.81 21.61 10.20
CA PHE A 140 15.48 20.47 9.56
C PHE A 140 16.46 19.73 10.51
N ILE A 141 16.93 20.37 11.56
CA ILE A 141 17.87 19.78 12.54
C ILE A 141 17.13 19.01 13.65
N CYS A 142 15.84 19.31 13.86
CA CYS A 142 15.03 18.67 14.92
C CYS A 142 14.18 17.49 14.45
N VAL A 143 14.29 17.05 13.18
CA VAL A 143 13.63 15.85 12.61
C VAL A 143 14.68 14.80 12.29
#